data_df58f21749c965258d637f700d7673bf
#
_entry.id   df58f21749c965258d637f700d7673bf
#
_cell.length_a   1.000
_cell.length_b   1.000
_cell.length_c   1.000
_cell.angle_alpha   90.00
_cell.angle_beta   90.00
_cell.angle_gamma   90.00
#
_symmetry.space_group_name_H-M   'P 1'
#
loop_
_entity.id
_entity.type
_entity.pdbx_description
1 polymer ?
#
loop_
_entity_poly.entity_id
_entity_poly.type
_entity_poly.pdbx_seq_one_letter_code
_entity_poly.pdbx_strand_id
1 'polypeptide(L)'
;MNPTLFISHGAPNIILSDIKSKQNIKKLANSLEKPKYIIIFSAHYLTPDLKIVSPKTNKIMYDFYGFEDELYKVKYEINSDEKLTLDLIEKLKKENINISIDENRKSYDHGVWNVLALMYEHLEIPVLQISIPTSYDVNQLINLGEKLQQFKDEALIICSGGITHNLGDMSMNPNVRNYAKEFNNDMIDIVENAKEDELKNIQKNINFYKNHPSIEHFLPIFIAFGNAINKKGKSFNSEMLYSNISMESFIFDKELKC
;
A
#
# COMPACT_ATOMS: atom_id res chain seq x y z
N MET A 1 -9.62 -0.42 -17.65
CA MET A 1 -9.61 -0.73 -16.18
C MET A 1 -8.19 -0.60 -15.66
N ASN A 2 -7.98 0.15 -14.58
CA ASN A 2 -6.67 0.29 -13.93
C ASN A 2 -6.32 -0.98 -13.12
N PRO A 3 -5.03 -1.32 -12.99
CA PRO A 3 -4.59 -2.39 -12.11
C PRO A 3 -4.79 -2.01 -10.63
N THR A 4 -4.60 -2.99 -9.76
CA THR A 4 -4.43 -2.79 -8.33
C THR A 4 -2.96 -2.98 -7.99
N LEU A 5 -2.41 -2.15 -7.13
CA LEU A 5 -1.03 -2.24 -6.67
C LEU A 5 -0.99 -2.52 -5.17
N PHE A 6 -0.17 -3.49 -4.79
CA PHE A 6 0.39 -3.54 -3.44
C PHE A 6 1.84 -3.09 -3.52
N ILE A 7 2.23 -2.10 -2.72
CA ILE A 7 3.58 -1.56 -2.73
C ILE A 7 4.17 -1.60 -1.31
N SER A 8 5.28 -2.31 -1.17
CA SER A 8 6.10 -2.20 0.04
C SER A 8 6.79 -0.85 0.03
N HIS A 9 6.38 0.06 0.93
CA HIS A 9 6.88 1.44 0.93
C HIS A 9 8.27 1.58 1.56
N GLY A 10 8.74 0.54 2.29
CA GLY A 10 10.06 0.54 2.93
C GLY A 10 10.24 1.63 3.98
N ALA A 11 11.49 2.01 4.24
CA ALA A 11 11.80 3.08 5.17
C ALA A 11 11.50 4.48 4.57
N PRO A 12 11.18 5.50 5.38
CA PRO A 12 10.87 6.85 4.89
C PRO A 12 11.93 7.46 3.98
N ASN A 13 13.21 7.15 4.19
CA ASN A 13 14.34 7.69 3.41
C ASN A 13 14.63 6.95 2.09
N ILE A 14 13.78 5.99 1.70
CA ILE A 14 13.92 5.29 0.41
C ILE A 14 13.92 6.27 -0.77
N ILE A 15 13.20 7.39 -0.65
CA ILE A 15 13.14 8.43 -1.68
C ILE A 15 14.51 9.06 -1.97
N LEU A 16 15.38 9.12 -0.95
CA LEU A 16 16.75 9.65 -1.08
C LEU A 16 17.76 8.58 -1.50
N SER A 17 17.38 7.29 -1.47
CA SER A 17 18.26 6.16 -1.73
C SER A 17 18.35 5.85 -3.23
N ASP A 18 19.50 5.33 -3.66
CA ASP A 18 19.67 4.75 -5.00
C ASP A 18 19.56 3.23 -4.92
N ILE A 19 18.34 2.72 -5.02
CA ILE A 19 17.99 1.30 -4.91
C ILE A 19 17.18 0.85 -6.11
N LYS A 20 17.25 -0.45 -6.43
CA LYS A 20 16.51 -1.04 -7.56
C LYS A 20 15.00 -0.86 -7.42
N SER A 21 14.49 -0.99 -6.20
CA SER A 21 13.06 -0.85 -5.90
C SER A 21 12.49 0.48 -6.34
N LYS A 22 13.21 1.57 -6.12
CA LYS A 22 12.84 2.92 -6.59
C LYS A 22 12.72 2.96 -8.11
N GLN A 23 13.71 2.39 -8.83
CA GLN A 23 13.72 2.34 -10.29
C GLN A 23 12.57 1.49 -10.83
N ASN A 24 12.27 0.35 -10.20
CA ASN A 24 11.19 -0.55 -10.58
C ASN A 24 9.81 0.10 -10.39
N ILE A 25 9.59 0.78 -9.26
CA ILE A 25 8.34 1.50 -9.00
C ILE A 25 8.13 2.63 -10.03
N LYS A 26 9.18 3.41 -10.32
CA LYS A 26 9.12 4.46 -11.36
C LYS A 26 8.86 3.89 -12.75
N LYS A 27 9.52 2.78 -13.12
CA LYS A 27 9.31 2.09 -14.39
C LYS A 27 7.89 1.56 -14.51
N LEU A 28 7.36 0.98 -13.43
CA LEU A 28 5.97 0.53 -13.39
C LEU A 28 5.02 1.71 -13.62
N ALA A 29 5.14 2.79 -12.86
CA ALA A 29 4.28 3.97 -12.98
C ALA A 29 4.26 4.53 -14.42
N ASN A 30 5.41 4.59 -15.09
CA ASN A 30 5.53 5.04 -16.48
C ASN A 30 4.85 4.08 -17.50
N SER A 31 4.59 2.83 -17.12
CA SER A 31 3.90 1.85 -17.95
C SER A 31 2.38 1.85 -17.76
N LEU A 32 1.88 2.56 -16.76
CA LEU A 32 0.45 2.68 -16.47
C LEU A 32 -0.18 3.82 -17.27
N GLU A 33 -1.44 3.63 -17.62
CA GLU A 33 -2.26 4.75 -18.09
C GLU A 33 -2.53 5.73 -16.95
N LYS A 34 -2.60 7.03 -17.25
CA LYS A 34 -2.89 8.05 -16.25
C LYS A 34 -4.32 7.87 -15.74
N PRO A 35 -4.54 7.53 -14.46
CA PRO A 35 -5.87 7.39 -13.90
C PRO A 35 -6.49 8.78 -13.69
N LYS A 36 -7.80 8.85 -13.51
CA LYS A 36 -8.47 10.11 -13.17
C LYS A 36 -8.18 10.54 -11.73
N TYR A 37 -8.04 9.58 -10.82
CA TYR A 37 -7.67 9.79 -9.42
C TYR A 37 -7.06 8.52 -8.82
N ILE A 38 -6.50 8.64 -7.63
CA ILE A 38 -5.91 7.52 -6.89
C ILE A 38 -6.71 7.29 -5.61
N ILE A 39 -7.04 6.04 -5.32
CA ILE A 39 -7.49 5.59 -3.99
C ILE A 39 -6.30 4.86 -3.35
N ILE A 40 -5.90 5.29 -2.15
CA ILE A 40 -4.75 4.72 -1.49
C ILE A 40 -5.05 4.36 -0.02
N PHE A 41 -4.60 3.17 0.37
CA PHE A 41 -4.54 2.72 1.75
C PHE A 41 -3.10 2.72 2.22
N SER A 42 -2.86 3.13 3.46
CA SER A 42 -1.53 3.10 4.06
C SER A 42 -1.57 2.42 5.42
N ALA A 43 -0.58 1.59 5.71
CA ALA A 43 -0.37 0.98 7.02
C ALA A 43 -0.27 2.00 8.17
N HIS A 44 0.01 3.27 7.85
CA HIS A 44 0.14 4.38 8.80
C HIS A 44 -1.18 5.13 9.06
N TYR A 45 -2.28 4.67 8.47
CA TYR A 45 -3.59 5.26 8.71
C TYR A 45 -4.60 4.19 9.20
N LEU A 46 -4.50 3.88 10.48
CA LEU A 46 -5.41 2.97 11.17
C LEU A 46 -6.47 3.76 11.95
N THR A 47 -7.70 3.31 11.88
CA THR A 47 -8.82 3.90 12.64
C THR A 47 -9.76 2.78 13.12
N PRO A 48 -10.51 2.98 14.20
CA PRO A 48 -11.48 1.96 14.64
C PRO A 48 -12.49 1.60 13.55
N ASP A 49 -13.07 2.60 12.89
CA ASP A 49 -14.03 2.45 11.79
C ASP A 49 -13.45 3.01 10.50
N LEU A 50 -14.00 2.58 9.35
CA LEU A 50 -13.53 3.02 8.05
C LEU A 50 -13.71 4.53 7.85
N LYS A 51 -12.62 5.22 7.51
CA LYS A 51 -12.61 6.66 7.29
C LYS A 51 -11.88 7.03 6.00
N ILE A 52 -12.24 8.18 5.44
CA ILE A 52 -11.52 8.83 4.35
C ILE A 52 -10.99 10.18 4.84
N VAL A 53 -9.80 10.56 4.40
CA VAL A 53 -9.23 11.87 4.75
C VAL A 53 -10.17 13.01 4.35
N SER A 54 -10.07 14.13 5.08
CA SER A 54 -10.81 15.33 4.73
C SER A 54 -10.56 15.73 3.26
N PRO A 55 -11.58 16.11 2.49
CA PRO A 55 -11.41 16.57 1.10
C PRO A 55 -10.56 17.85 0.97
N LYS A 56 -10.26 18.50 2.09
CA LYS A 56 -9.33 19.64 2.16
C LYS A 56 -7.89 19.24 2.44
N THR A 57 -7.59 17.93 2.48
CA THR A 57 -6.24 17.43 2.74
C THR A 57 -5.32 17.73 1.55
N ASN A 58 -4.25 18.49 1.82
CA ASN A 58 -3.29 18.94 0.80
C ASN A 58 -1.85 19.05 1.33
N LYS A 59 -1.53 18.41 2.45
CA LYS A 59 -0.21 18.46 3.07
C LYS A 59 0.32 17.06 3.29
N ILE A 60 1.63 16.92 3.29
CA ILE A 60 2.31 15.72 3.78
C ILE A 60 2.64 15.87 5.27
N MET A 61 2.80 14.76 5.97
CA MET A 61 3.32 14.72 7.33
C MET A 61 4.60 13.89 7.37
N TYR A 62 5.49 14.23 8.29
CA TYR A 62 6.68 13.46 8.60
C TYR A 62 6.37 12.68 9.88
N ASP A 63 5.70 11.54 9.72
CA ASP A 63 5.25 10.65 10.80
C ASP A 63 6.35 9.66 11.24
N PHE A 64 7.59 10.11 11.18
CA PHE A 64 8.80 9.38 11.53
C PHE A 64 9.82 10.29 12.22
N TYR A 65 10.85 9.70 12.80
CA TYR A 65 11.94 10.43 13.46
C TYR A 65 13.28 9.69 13.33
N GLY A 66 14.39 10.42 13.58
CA GLY A 66 15.73 9.82 13.61
C GLY A 66 16.34 9.59 12.21
N PHE A 67 15.84 10.26 11.19
CA PHE A 67 16.39 10.24 9.85
C PHE A 67 17.21 11.49 9.54
N GLU A 68 17.90 11.49 8.39
CA GLU A 68 18.68 12.61 7.89
C GLU A 68 17.83 13.87 7.66
N ASP A 69 18.42 15.05 7.90
CA ASP A 69 17.73 16.35 7.78
C ASP A 69 17.16 16.62 6.39
N GLU A 70 17.76 16.04 5.35
CA GLU A 70 17.34 16.15 3.96
C GLU A 70 15.93 15.58 3.76
N LEU A 71 15.58 14.53 4.48
CA LEU A 71 14.27 13.90 4.39
C LEU A 71 13.16 14.84 4.87
N TYR A 72 13.41 15.65 5.90
CA TYR A 72 12.44 16.61 6.43
C TYR A 72 12.32 17.88 5.57
N LYS A 73 13.13 18.02 4.52
CA LYS A 73 13.05 19.11 3.52
C LYS A 73 12.28 18.70 2.27
N VAL A 74 11.98 17.40 2.10
CA VAL A 74 11.18 16.89 0.97
C VAL A 74 9.82 17.57 0.99
N LYS A 75 9.44 18.16 -0.14
CA LYS A 75 8.10 18.72 -0.36
C LYS A 75 7.47 17.96 -1.50
N TYR A 76 6.22 17.57 -1.31
CA TYR A 76 5.46 16.89 -2.34
C TYR A 76 4.01 17.36 -2.29
N GLU A 77 3.50 17.81 -3.42
CA GLU A 77 2.15 18.34 -3.52
C GLU A 77 1.16 17.21 -3.80
N ILE A 78 0.21 17.01 -2.90
CA ILE A 78 -0.87 16.05 -3.03
C ILE A 78 -2.16 16.75 -2.64
N ASN A 79 -3.19 16.63 -3.47
CA ASN A 79 -4.50 17.21 -3.20
C ASN A 79 -5.57 16.12 -3.17
N SER A 80 -6.52 16.25 -2.25
CA SER A 80 -7.78 15.52 -2.29
C SER A 80 -8.78 16.26 -3.19
N ASP A 81 -9.96 15.65 -3.39
CA ASP A 81 -11.06 16.25 -4.16
C ASP A 81 -12.39 16.00 -3.45
N GLU A 82 -13.18 17.05 -3.23
CA GLU A 82 -14.43 16.99 -2.49
C GLU A 82 -15.50 16.19 -3.23
N LYS A 83 -15.65 16.43 -4.53
CA LYS A 83 -16.66 15.74 -5.34
C LYS A 83 -16.39 14.25 -5.43
N LEU A 84 -15.14 13.86 -5.67
CA LEU A 84 -14.74 12.45 -5.72
C LEU A 84 -14.87 11.79 -4.36
N THR A 85 -14.55 12.49 -3.26
CA THR A 85 -14.72 11.99 -1.89
C THR A 85 -16.19 11.69 -1.60
N LEU A 86 -17.09 12.61 -1.92
CA LEU A 86 -18.53 12.44 -1.67
C LEU A 86 -19.15 11.34 -2.56
N ASP A 87 -18.75 11.26 -3.84
CA ASP A 87 -19.19 10.20 -4.75
C ASP A 87 -18.74 8.82 -4.27
N LEU A 88 -17.49 8.70 -3.82
CA LEU A 88 -16.97 7.45 -3.26
C LEU A 88 -17.76 7.02 -2.01
N ILE A 89 -18.03 7.94 -1.10
CA ILE A 89 -18.80 7.67 0.12
C ILE A 89 -20.20 7.18 -0.25
N GLU A 90 -20.88 7.86 -1.18
CA GLU A 90 -22.23 7.49 -1.62
C GLU A 90 -22.26 6.09 -2.26
N LYS A 91 -21.31 5.79 -3.13
CA LYS A 91 -21.20 4.49 -3.80
C LYS A 91 -20.92 3.36 -2.81
N LEU A 92 -19.99 3.55 -1.86
CA LEU A 92 -19.69 2.54 -0.84
C LEU A 92 -20.88 2.31 0.11
N LYS A 93 -21.62 3.35 0.48
CA LYS A 93 -22.84 3.21 1.27
C LYS A 93 -23.91 2.38 0.58
N LYS A 94 -24.07 2.49 -0.74
CA LYS A 94 -24.98 1.63 -1.53
C LYS A 94 -24.59 0.15 -1.48
N GLU A 95 -23.31 -0.14 -1.27
CA GLU A 95 -22.74 -1.47 -1.06
C GLU A 95 -22.72 -1.92 0.41
N ASN A 96 -23.42 -1.22 1.29
CA ASN A 96 -23.46 -1.43 2.74
C ASN A 96 -22.09 -1.28 3.44
N ILE A 97 -21.17 -0.51 2.86
CA ILE A 97 -19.91 -0.13 3.49
C ILE A 97 -20.06 1.25 4.09
N ASN A 98 -20.04 1.32 5.43
CA ASN A 98 -20.08 2.58 6.14
C ASN A 98 -18.70 3.22 6.15
N ILE A 99 -18.60 4.41 5.60
CA ILE A 99 -17.38 5.23 5.60
C ILE A 99 -17.72 6.66 5.98
N SER A 100 -16.87 7.31 6.74
CA SER A 100 -17.04 8.71 7.16
C SER A 100 -15.79 9.53 6.88
N ILE A 101 -15.96 10.85 6.75
CA ILE A 101 -14.83 11.78 6.60
C ILE A 101 -14.11 11.92 7.94
N ASP A 102 -12.80 11.83 7.93
CA ASP A 102 -11.95 12.16 9.07
C ASP A 102 -11.53 13.63 9.00
N GLU A 103 -12.27 14.48 9.67
CA GLU A 103 -12.00 15.93 9.71
C GLU A 103 -10.70 16.28 10.46
N ASN A 104 -10.14 15.33 11.22
CA ASN A 104 -8.89 15.52 11.95
C ASN A 104 -7.66 15.16 11.11
N ARG A 105 -7.82 14.28 10.10
CA ARG A 105 -6.73 13.86 9.21
C ARG A 105 -6.57 14.85 8.06
N LYS A 106 -5.61 15.77 8.19
CA LYS A 106 -5.37 16.85 7.24
C LYS A 106 -4.03 16.74 6.49
N SER A 107 -3.39 15.60 6.59
CA SER A 107 -2.07 15.36 5.98
C SER A 107 -1.92 13.90 5.59
N TYR A 108 -1.16 13.66 4.53
CA TYR A 108 -0.81 12.32 4.05
C TYR A 108 0.45 11.82 4.74
N ASP A 109 0.42 10.60 5.27
CA ASP A 109 1.58 9.94 5.89
C ASP A 109 2.62 9.51 4.84
N HIS A 110 3.81 9.07 5.32
CA HIS A 110 4.88 8.70 4.41
C HIS A 110 4.58 7.45 3.59
N GLY A 111 3.76 6.53 4.05
CA GLY A 111 3.30 5.40 3.25
C GLY A 111 2.50 5.83 2.02
N VAL A 112 1.95 7.04 2.01
CA VAL A 112 1.29 7.66 0.85
C VAL A 112 2.26 8.49 0.04
N TRP A 113 2.81 9.59 0.63
CA TRP A 113 3.54 10.56 -0.17
C TRP A 113 4.87 10.01 -0.69
N ASN A 114 5.53 9.13 0.06
CA ASN A 114 6.77 8.50 -0.38
C ASN A 114 6.53 7.60 -1.61
N VAL A 115 5.51 6.72 -1.54
CA VAL A 115 5.13 5.87 -2.67
C VAL A 115 4.77 6.69 -3.90
N LEU A 116 3.94 7.73 -3.74
CA LEU A 116 3.52 8.57 -4.86
C LEU A 116 4.67 9.38 -5.45
N ALA A 117 5.61 9.86 -4.62
CA ALA A 117 6.80 10.57 -5.10
C ALA A 117 7.80 9.63 -5.82
N LEU A 118 7.83 8.34 -5.49
CA LEU A 118 8.58 7.34 -6.26
C LEU A 118 7.93 7.04 -7.62
N MET A 119 6.60 7.11 -7.70
CA MET A 119 5.84 6.87 -8.93
C MET A 119 5.82 8.08 -9.85
N TYR A 120 5.61 9.27 -9.31
CA TYR A 120 5.33 10.50 -10.05
C TYR A 120 6.21 11.64 -9.52
N GLU A 121 6.99 12.26 -10.37
CA GLU A 121 7.79 13.44 -10.00
C GLU A 121 6.89 14.63 -9.63
N HIS A 122 5.81 14.80 -10.37
CA HIS A 122 4.74 15.78 -10.10
C HIS A 122 3.40 15.05 -10.19
N LEU A 123 2.56 15.23 -9.18
CA LEU A 123 1.25 14.60 -9.12
C LEU A 123 0.14 15.61 -9.36
N GLU A 124 -0.50 15.52 -10.51
CA GLU A 124 -1.62 16.38 -10.91
C GLU A 124 -2.99 15.74 -10.68
N ILE A 125 -3.03 14.49 -10.20
CA ILE A 125 -4.25 13.72 -10.02
C ILE A 125 -4.65 13.73 -8.54
N PRO A 126 -5.97 13.85 -8.23
CA PRO A 126 -6.46 13.80 -6.86
C PRO A 126 -6.18 12.46 -6.18
N VAL A 127 -5.95 12.51 -4.86
CA VAL A 127 -5.66 11.34 -4.02
C VAL A 127 -6.67 11.24 -2.90
N LEU A 128 -7.37 10.13 -2.85
CA LEU A 128 -8.31 9.78 -1.80
C LEU A 128 -7.66 8.72 -0.89
N GLN A 129 -7.15 9.14 0.27
CA GLN A 129 -6.60 8.20 1.24
C GLN A 129 -7.73 7.67 2.14
N ILE A 130 -7.82 6.36 2.22
CA ILE A 130 -8.79 5.66 3.08
C ILE A 130 -8.02 4.94 4.18
N SER A 131 -8.55 4.96 5.39
CA SER A 131 -7.98 4.27 6.55
C SER A 131 -8.16 2.75 6.44
N ILE A 132 -7.35 2.02 7.18
CA ILE A 132 -7.56 0.59 7.42
C ILE A 132 -8.28 0.46 8.76
N PRO A 133 -9.52 -0.05 8.79
CA PRO A 133 -10.29 -0.17 10.01
C PRO A 133 -9.78 -1.32 10.88
N THR A 134 -9.41 -1.03 12.11
CA THR A 134 -8.92 -2.03 13.07
C THR A 134 -10.02 -2.95 13.60
N SER A 135 -11.27 -2.60 13.40
CA SER A 135 -12.44 -3.44 13.72
C SER A 135 -12.71 -4.54 12.68
N TYR A 136 -12.08 -4.46 11.48
CA TYR A 136 -12.31 -5.42 10.41
C TYR A 136 -11.42 -6.65 10.56
N ASP A 137 -12.01 -7.82 10.37
CA ASP A 137 -11.26 -9.05 10.17
C ASP A 137 -10.73 -9.18 8.73
N VAL A 138 -9.98 -10.23 8.46
CA VAL A 138 -9.39 -10.49 7.13
C VAL A 138 -10.44 -10.59 6.04
N ASN A 139 -11.59 -11.26 6.30
CA ASN A 139 -12.65 -11.39 5.30
C ASN A 139 -13.30 -10.04 4.99
N GLN A 140 -13.47 -9.19 5.99
CA GLN A 140 -14.01 -7.85 5.83
C GLN A 140 -13.06 -6.94 5.06
N LEU A 141 -11.73 -7.06 5.25
CA LEU A 141 -10.73 -6.33 4.46
C LEU A 141 -10.72 -6.79 2.99
N ILE A 142 -10.82 -8.08 2.72
CA ILE A 142 -10.94 -8.63 1.37
C ILE A 142 -12.23 -8.13 0.71
N ASN A 143 -13.37 -8.21 1.43
CA ASN A 143 -14.66 -7.71 0.95
C ASN A 143 -14.61 -6.20 0.65
N LEU A 144 -13.95 -5.39 1.49
CA LEU A 144 -13.74 -3.97 1.21
C LEU A 144 -13.01 -3.79 -0.13
N GLY A 145 -11.95 -4.57 -0.36
CA GLY A 145 -11.25 -4.60 -1.64
C GLY A 145 -12.20 -4.94 -2.81
N GLU A 146 -13.05 -5.95 -2.68
CA GLU A 146 -14.03 -6.34 -3.71
C GLU A 146 -15.01 -5.21 -4.02
N LYS A 147 -15.53 -4.52 -2.99
CA LYS A 147 -16.43 -3.38 -3.18
C LYS A 147 -15.77 -2.18 -3.88
N LEU A 148 -14.46 -2.06 -3.79
CA LEU A 148 -13.69 -1.03 -4.49
C LEU A 148 -13.44 -1.34 -5.97
N GLN A 149 -13.73 -2.55 -6.47
CA GLN A 149 -13.57 -2.90 -7.89
C GLN A 149 -14.38 -1.97 -8.82
N GLN A 150 -15.53 -1.48 -8.38
CA GLN A 150 -16.38 -0.55 -9.13
C GLN A 150 -15.70 0.77 -9.53
N PHE A 151 -14.58 1.11 -8.87
CA PHE A 151 -13.84 2.35 -9.15
C PHE A 151 -12.68 2.17 -10.14
N LYS A 152 -12.32 0.94 -10.50
CA LYS A 152 -11.11 0.61 -11.28
C LYS A 152 -11.09 1.19 -12.70
N ASP A 153 -12.23 1.53 -13.28
CA ASP A 153 -12.24 2.17 -14.60
C ASP A 153 -11.67 3.60 -14.57
N GLU A 154 -11.77 4.27 -13.44
CA GLU A 154 -11.34 5.66 -13.28
C GLU A 154 -10.17 5.81 -12.28
N ALA A 155 -10.13 4.98 -11.24
CA ALA A 155 -9.16 5.07 -10.17
C ALA A 155 -8.06 4.01 -10.26
N LEU A 156 -6.83 4.41 -9.93
CA LEU A 156 -5.76 3.49 -9.56
C LEU A 156 -5.86 3.19 -8.06
N ILE A 157 -5.96 1.91 -7.71
CA ILE A 157 -6.02 1.48 -6.31
C ILE A 157 -4.61 1.08 -5.86
N ILE A 158 -4.12 1.72 -4.80
CA ILE A 158 -2.80 1.46 -4.22
C ILE A 158 -2.97 1.06 -2.75
N CYS A 159 -2.38 -0.07 -2.38
CA CYS A 159 -2.33 -0.57 -1.01
C CYS A 159 -0.86 -0.54 -0.56
N SER A 160 -0.52 0.40 0.30
CA SER A 160 0.84 0.68 0.76
C SER A 160 1.10 0.05 2.12
N GLY A 161 2.06 -0.87 2.17
CA GLY A 161 2.40 -1.62 3.38
C GLY A 161 3.80 -2.21 3.33
N GLY A 162 3.94 -3.46 3.75
CA GLY A 162 5.19 -4.22 3.70
C GLY A 162 4.94 -5.72 3.84
N ILE A 163 5.60 -6.53 3.02
CA ILE A 163 5.51 -8.00 3.13
C ILE A 163 6.31 -8.51 4.33
N THR A 164 7.37 -7.83 4.71
CA THR A 164 8.10 -8.07 5.95
C THR A 164 8.37 -6.75 6.65
N HIS A 165 8.16 -6.69 7.96
CA HIS A 165 8.29 -5.44 8.73
C HIS A 165 8.69 -5.71 10.19
N ASN A 166 9.90 -6.26 10.41
CA ASN A 166 10.45 -6.38 11.76
C ASN A 166 11.61 -5.39 11.95
N LEU A 167 11.29 -4.19 12.40
CA LEU A 167 12.28 -3.14 12.65
C LEU A 167 13.27 -3.51 13.77
N GLY A 168 12.87 -4.36 14.70
CA GLY A 168 13.71 -4.81 15.81
C GLY A 168 14.86 -5.73 15.40
N ASP A 169 14.78 -6.36 14.21
CA ASP A 169 15.82 -7.25 13.68
C ASP A 169 16.51 -6.72 12.41
N MET A 170 16.34 -5.42 12.15
CA MET A 170 17.04 -4.75 11.04
C MET A 170 18.56 -4.75 11.25
N SER A 171 19.30 -4.95 10.17
CA SER A 171 20.75 -4.94 10.20
C SER A 171 21.33 -4.43 8.87
N MET A 172 22.46 -3.74 8.93
CA MET A 172 23.27 -3.40 7.74
C MET A 172 24.06 -4.58 7.19
N ASN A 173 23.94 -5.77 7.79
CA ASN A 173 24.56 -6.99 7.29
C ASN A 173 23.93 -7.34 5.93
N PRO A 174 24.74 -7.63 4.87
CA PRO A 174 24.22 -7.98 3.54
C PRO A 174 23.50 -9.34 3.49
N ASN A 175 23.68 -10.18 4.51
CA ASN A 175 23.03 -11.49 4.55
C ASN A 175 21.57 -11.35 4.94
N VAL A 176 20.69 -11.75 4.04
CA VAL A 176 19.25 -11.76 4.26
C VAL A 176 18.88 -12.81 5.32
N ARG A 177 18.01 -12.45 6.24
CA ARG A 177 17.45 -13.36 7.24
C ARG A 177 16.62 -14.45 6.56
N ASN A 178 16.90 -15.71 6.89
CA ASN A 178 16.20 -16.86 6.28
C ASN A 178 14.68 -16.77 6.45
N TYR A 179 14.19 -16.43 7.64
CA TYR A 179 12.77 -16.32 7.91
C TYR A 179 12.07 -15.24 7.03
N ALA A 180 12.78 -14.14 6.74
CA ALA A 180 12.25 -13.08 5.89
C ALA A 180 12.22 -13.49 4.41
N LYS A 181 13.30 -14.17 3.95
CA LYS A 181 13.38 -14.70 2.60
C LYS A 181 12.33 -15.79 2.34
N GLU A 182 12.18 -16.74 3.27
CA GLU A 182 11.19 -17.81 3.19
C GLU A 182 9.77 -17.23 3.13
N PHE A 183 9.44 -16.34 4.06
CA PHE A 183 8.12 -15.71 4.10
C PHE A 183 7.83 -14.88 2.83
N ASN A 184 8.81 -14.15 2.32
CA ASN A 184 8.67 -13.42 1.06
C ASN A 184 8.37 -14.36 -0.12
N ASN A 185 9.05 -15.51 -0.19
CA ASN A 185 8.79 -16.52 -1.22
C ASN A 185 7.40 -17.14 -1.09
N ASP A 186 6.97 -17.43 0.14
CA ASP A 186 5.62 -17.92 0.41
C ASP A 186 4.58 -16.91 -0.07
N MET A 187 4.79 -15.62 0.19
CA MET A 187 3.88 -14.56 -0.25
C MET A 187 3.82 -14.41 -1.76
N ILE A 188 4.96 -14.54 -2.46
CA ILE A 188 4.98 -14.55 -3.93
C ILE A 188 4.13 -15.72 -4.45
N ASP A 189 4.35 -16.92 -3.92
CA ASP A 189 3.61 -18.13 -4.32
C ASP A 189 2.10 -17.98 -4.05
N ILE A 190 1.72 -17.45 -2.88
CA ILE A 190 0.33 -17.22 -2.50
C ILE A 190 -0.35 -16.23 -3.47
N VAL A 191 0.30 -15.11 -3.75
CA VAL A 191 -0.29 -14.05 -4.58
C VAL A 191 -0.31 -14.43 -6.06
N GLU A 192 0.76 -15.00 -6.60
CA GLU A 192 0.84 -15.40 -8.02
C GLU A 192 -0.06 -16.59 -8.35
N ASN A 193 -0.40 -17.43 -7.38
CA ASN A 193 -1.26 -18.59 -7.56
C ASN A 193 -2.68 -18.42 -6.99
N ALA A 194 -3.04 -17.21 -6.55
CA ALA A 194 -4.36 -16.89 -5.98
C ALA A 194 -4.79 -17.81 -4.84
N LYS A 195 -3.87 -18.13 -3.95
CA LYS A 195 -4.12 -19.05 -2.81
C LYS A 195 -4.83 -18.32 -1.67
N GLU A 196 -6.11 -18.03 -1.87
CA GLU A 196 -6.91 -17.21 -0.95
C GLU A 196 -6.96 -17.80 0.46
N ASP A 197 -7.16 -19.12 0.60
CA ASP A 197 -7.23 -19.77 1.91
C ASP A 197 -5.91 -19.70 2.67
N GLU A 198 -4.78 -19.80 1.96
CA GLU A 198 -3.45 -19.64 2.57
C GLU A 198 -3.24 -18.19 3.02
N LEU A 199 -3.63 -17.21 2.20
CA LEU A 199 -3.57 -15.79 2.56
C LEU A 199 -4.44 -15.48 3.78
N LYS A 200 -5.69 -15.96 3.82
CA LYS A 200 -6.59 -15.77 4.97
C LYS A 200 -6.06 -16.38 6.26
N ASN A 201 -5.28 -17.45 6.15
CA ASN A 201 -4.69 -18.15 7.28
C ASN A 201 -3.20 -17.84 7.49
N ILE A 202 -2.67 -16.77 6.89
CA ILE A 202 -1.23 -16.46 6.86
C ILE A 202 -0.59 -16.36 8.25
N GLN A 203 -1.35 -16.01 9.28
CA GLN A 203 -0.87 -15.97 10.66
C GLN A 203 -0.46 -17.34 11.21
N LYS A 204 -0.87 -18.43 10.54
CA LYS A 204 -0.40 -19.80 10.85
C LYS A 204 0.97 -20.12 10.25
N ASN A 205 1.48 -19.29 9.33
CA ASN A 205 2.82 -19.44 8.80
C ASN A 205 3.85 -19.25 9.93
N ILE A 206 4.79 -20.16 10.03
CA ILE A 206 5.79 -20.21 11.12
C ILE A 206 6.65 -18.93 11.20
N ASN A 207 6.82 -18.23 10.09
CA ASN A 207 7.63 -17.03 9.98
C ASN A 207 6.81 -15.73 10.12
N PHE A 208 5.46 -15.81 10.19
CA PHE A 208 4.60 -14.63 10.19
C PHE A 208 4.97 -13.63 11.31
N TYR A 209 4.93 -14.08 12.57
CA TYR A 209 5.18 -13.19 13.71
C TYR A 209 6.65 -12.76 13.85
N LYS A 210 7.59 -13.46 13.20
CA LYS A 210 8.98 -12.99 13.09
C LYS A 210 9.10 -11.82 12.13
N ASN A 211 8.30 -11.80 11.07
CA ASN A 211 8.25 -10.72 10.09
C ASN A 211 7.34 -9.57 10.52
N HIS A 212 6.29 -9.89 11.25
CA HIS A 212 5.28 -8.92 11.70
C HIS A 212 5.06 -9.03 13.21
N PRO A 213 5.93 -8.41 14.05
CA PRO A 213 5.66 -8.26 15.49
C PRO A 213 4.35 -7.51 15.75
N SER A 214 3.95 -6.64 14.82
CA SER A 214 2.65 -5.99 14.71
C SER A 214 2.14 -6.08 13.27
N ILE A 215 0.82 -6.21 13.07
CA ILE A 215 0.22 -6.66 11.80
C ILE A 215 -0.05 -5.53 10.79
N GLU A 216 -0.02 -4.27 11.22
CA GLU A 216 -0.53 -3.13 10.44
C GLU A 216 0.07 -3.02 9.03
N HIS A 217 1.37 -3.26 8.87
CA HIS A 217 2.04 -3.19 7.58
C HIS A 217 1.64 -4.32 6.62
N PHE A 218 1.12 -5.41 7.16
CA PHE A 218 0.62 -6.52 6.35
C PHE A 218 -0.84 -6.33 5.89
N LEU A 219 -1.66 -5.60 6.65
CA LEU A 219 -3.10 -5.48 6.37
C LEU A 219 -3.44 -5.00 4.95
N PRO A 220 -2.70 -4.06 4.33
CA PRO A 220 -3.02 -3.57 2.99
C PRO A 220 -3.08 -4.65 1.90
N ILE A 221 -2.36 -5.78 2.06
CA ILE A 221 -2.36 -6.86 1.06
C ILE A 221 -3.74 -7.52 0.93
N PHE A 222 -4.51 -7.64 2.02
CA PHE A 222 -5.85 -8.21 1.97
C PHE A 222 -6.80 -7.36 1.13
N ILE A 223 -6.69 -6.03 1.22
CA ILE A 223 -7.49 -5.09 0.42
C ILE A 223 -7.07 -5.18 -1.05
N ALA A 224 -5.76 -5.22 -1.33
CA ALA A 224 -5.25 -5.35 -2.69
C ALA A 224 -5.71 -6.67 -3.34
N PHE A 225 -5.60 -7.77 -2.61
CA PHE A 225 -6.04 -9.08 -3.06
C PHE A 225 -7.55 -9.12 -3.32
N GLY A 226 -8.35 -8.52 -2.41
CA GLY A 226 -9.80 -8.37 -2.59
C GLY A 226 -10.16 -7.55 -3.81
N ASN A 227 -9.42 -6.49 -4.10
CA ASN A 227 -9.67 -5.61 -5.24
C ASN A 227 -9.28 -6.23 -6.58
N ALA A 228 -8.41 -7.23 -6.60
CA ALA A 228 -8.05 -7.98 -7.79
C ALA A 228 -9.25 -8.77 -8.35
N ILE A 229 -9.54 -8.63 -9.65
CA ILE A 229 -10.67 -9.29 -10.30
C ILE A 229 -10.46 -10.82 -10.33
N ASN A 230 -9.26 -11.26 -10.68
CA ASN A 230 -8.92 -12.68 -10.82
C ASN A 230 -8.10 -13.20 -9.63
N LYS A 231 -7.92 -12.39 -8.58
CA LYS A 231 -7.13 -12.68 -7.37
C LYS A 231 -5.65 -13.01 -7.63
N LYS A 232 -5.17 -12.90 -8.86
CA LYS A 232 -3.77 -13.15 -9.23
C LYS A 232 -2.99 -11.86 -9.32
N GLY A 233 -1.90 -11.78 -8.58
CA GLY A 233 -0.91 -10.72 -8.70
C GLY A 233 0.35 -11.21 -9.39
N LYS A 234 1.17 -10.28 -9.83
CA LYS A 234 2.51 -10.52 -10.34
C LYS A 234 3.52 -9.75 -9.51
N SER A 235 4.52 -10.45 -8.98
CA SER A 235 5.68 -9.85 -8.32
C SER A 235 6.48 -8.99 -9.30
N PHE A 236 6.91 -7.80 -8.86
CA PHE A 236 7.74 -6.92 -9.68
C PHE A 236 8.91 -6.26 -8.94
N ASN A 237 9.04 -6.48 -7.65
CA ASN A 237 10.03 -5.78 -6.85
C ASN A 237 10.46 -6.59 -5.61
N SER A 238 11.41 -7.50 -5.78
CA SER A 238 11.81 -8.49 -4.76
C SER A 238 13.11 -8.12 -4.02
N GLU A 239 13.49 -6.84 -3.97
CA GLU A 239 14.69 -6.41 -3.25
C GLU A 239 14.49 -6.53 -1.74
N MET A 240 15.55 -6.96 -1.03
CA MET A 240 15.54 -7.04 0.44
C MET A 240 16.50 -6.00 1.01
N LEU A 241 16.01 -5.13 1.86
CA LEU A 241 16.77 -4.08 2.54
C LEU A 241 17.00 -4.43 4.01
N TYR A 242 18.06 -3.90 4.60
CA TYR A 242 18.34 -4.04 6.05
C TYR A 242 18.27 -5.48 6.56
N SER A 243 18.65 -6.45 5.70
CA SER A 243 18.65 -7.89 5.91
C SER A 243 17.27 -8.57 6.09
N ASN A 244 16.18 -7.82 6.33
CA ASN A 244 14.87 -8.40 6.61
C ASN A 244 13.67 -7.56 6.17
N ILE A 245 13.86 -6.41 5.54
CA ILE A 245 12.78 -5.55 5.04
C ILE A 245 12.59 -5.80 3.55
N SER A 246 11.53 -6.49 3.19
CA SER A 246 11.20 -6.79 1.81
C SER A 246 10.56 -5.58 1.12
N MET A 247 11.06 -5.28 -0.05
CA MET A 247 10.44 -4.34 -0.99
C MET A 247 9.48 -5.04 -1.96
N GLU A 248 9.14 -6.31 -1.70
CA GLU A 248 8.22 -7.08 -2.55
C GLU A 248 6.93 -6.32 -2.79
N SER A 249 6.58 -6.21 -4.04
CA SER A 249 5.42 -5.46 -4.48
C SER A 249 4.70 -6.22 -5.59
N PHE A 250 3.39 -6.10 -5.63
CA PHE A 250 2.55 -6.84 -6.56
C PHE A 250 1.69 -5.92 -7.41
N ILE A 251 1.53 -6.28 -8.68
CA ILE A 251 0.52 -5.73 -9.58
C ILE A 251 -0.54 -6.80 -9.86
N PHE A 252 -1.79 -6.43 -9.77
CA PHE A 252 -2.95 -7.30 -10.08
C PHE A 252 -3.68 -6.78 -11.32
N ASP A 253 -4.31 -7.69 -12.06
CA ASP A 253 -5.15 -7.41 -13.24
C ASP A 253 -4.42 -6.74 -14.43
N LYS A 254 -3.11 -6.86 -14.47
CA LYS A 254 -2.29 -6.41 -15.58
C LYS A 254 -1.06 -7.30 -15.75
N GLU A 255 -0.75 -7.65 -16.99
CA GLU A 255 0.53 -8.29 -17.30
C GLU A 255 1.64 -7.24 -17.37
N LEU A 256 2.78 -7.55 -16.77
CA LEU A 256 3.99 -6.75 -16.94
C LEU A 256 4.57 -7.06 -18.33
N LYS A 257 4.64 -6.06 -19.18
CA LYS A 257 5.40 -6.18 -20.41
C LYS A 257 6.89 -6.24 -20.05
N CYS A 258 7.53 -7.37 -20.40
CA CYS A 258 8.97 -7.57 -20.23
C CYS A 258 9.78 -6.56 -21.01
#